data_3b13842a346faf9e74c817dd16fad769
#
_entry.id   3b13842a346faf9e74c817dd16fad769
#
_cell.length_a   1.000
_cell.length_b   1.000
_cell.length_c   1.000
_cell.angle_alpha   90.00
_cell.angle_beta   90.00
_cell.angle_gamma   90.00
#
_symmetry.space_group_name_H-M   'P 1'
#
loop_
_entity.id
_entity.type
_entity.pdbx_description
1 polymer ?
#
loop_
_entity_poly.entity_id
_entity_poly.type
_entity_poly.pdbx_seq_one_letter_code
_entity_poly.pdbx_strand_id
1 'polypeptide(L)' 'MKMEIGKTYIVKKDIFDFIKGEIVVLEDKGYQAYYGEHNFVFVNEENQKKVAGT' A
#
# COMPACT_ATOMS: atom_id res chain seq x y z
N MET A 1 -5.48 7.77 -10.18
CA MET A 1 -6.22 6.93 -9.23
C MET A 1 -5.99 7.44 -7.82
N LYS A 2 -7.04 7.54 -7.05
CA LYS A 2 -6.97 8.12 -5.72
C LYS A 2 -7.19 7.04 -4.67
N MET A 3 -6.20 6.82 -3.82
CA MET A 3 -6.30 5.85 -2.73
C MET A 3 -6.61 6.58 -1.44
N GLU A 4 -7.48 5.99 -0.63
CA GLU A 4 -7.92 6.60 0.62
C GLU A 4 -7.50 5.77 1.82
N ILE A 5 -7.03 6.45 2.88
CA ILE A 5 -6.66 5.80 4.14
C ILE A 5 -7.90 5.16 4.77
N GLY A 6 -7.73 3.94 5.27
CA GLY A 6 -8.81 3.17 5.88
C GLY A 6 -9.60 2.30 4.93
N LYS A 7 -9.35 2.42 3.64
CA LYS A 7 -10.01 1.58 2.63
C LYS A 7 -9.28 0.25 2.47
N THR A 8 -10.06 -0.77 2.12
CA THR A 8 -9.54 -2.11 1.87
C THR A 8 -9.28 -2.31 0.39
N TYR A 9 -8.13 -2.90 0.07
CA TYR A 9 -7.74 -3.16 -1.30
C TYR A 9 -7.31 -4.62 -1.47
N ILE A 10 -7.48 -5.14 -2.68
CA ILE A 10 -7.06 -6.50 -3.02
C ILE A 10 -5.88 -6.40 -3.97
N VAL A 11 -4.80 -7.10 -3.64
CA VAL A 11 -3.60 -7.14 -4.48
C VAL A 11 -3.91 -8.00 -5.71
N LYS A 12 -3.71 -7.45 -6.89
CA LYS A 12 -4.08 -8.12 -8.15
C LYS A 12 -2.92 -8.85 -8.82
N LYS A 13 -1.69 -8.62 -8.37
CA LYS A 13 -0.52 -9.33 -8.89
C LYS A 13 0.61 -9.28 -7.88
N ASP A 14 1.52 -10.25 -7.99
CA ASP A 14 2.69 -10.28 -7.12
C ASP A 14 3.59 -9.10 -7.46
N ILE A 15 3.76 -8.19 -6.50
CA ILE A 15 4.58 -7.01 -6.68
C ILE A 15 5.15 -6.60 -5.31
N PHE A 16 6.43 -6.27 -5.26
CA PHE A 16 7.13 -5.98 -3.99
C PHE A 16 6.98 -7.16 -3.04
N ASP A 17 6.54 -6.92 -1.81
CA ASP A 17 6.27 -7.96 -0.82
C ASP A 17 4.82 -8.41 -0.82
N PHE A 18 4.03 -7.95 -1.80
CA PHE A 18 2.61 -8.27 -1.89
C PHE A 18 2.38 -9.51 -2.74
N ILE A 19 1.43 -10.32 -2.30
CA ILE A 19 1.05 -11.56 -2.99
C ILE A 19 -0.34 -11.38 -3.58
N LYS A 20 -0.52 -11.84 -4.82
CA LYS A 20 -1.81 -11.78 -5.50
C LYS A 20 -2.92 -12.41 -4.64
N GLY A 21 -4.02 -11.66 -4.48
CA GLY A 21 -5.15 -12.10 -3.66
C GLY A 21 -5.08 -11.65 -2.22
N GLU A 22 -3.97 -11.04 -1.81
CA GLU A 22 -3.82 -10.54 -0.45
C GLU A 22 -4.75 -9.35 -0.22
N ILE A 23 -5.42 -9.34 0.93
CA ILE A 23 -6.30 -8.24 1.33
C ILE A 23 -5.53 -7.32 2.26
N VAL A 24 -5.47 -6.04 1.89
CA VAL A 24 -4.71 -5.05 2.64
C VAL A 24 -5.54 -3.80 2.87
N VAL A 25 -5.24 -3.10 3.95
CA VAL A 25 -5.87 -1.81 4.27
C VAL A 25 -4.80 -0.73 4.18
N LEU A 26 -5.12 0.37 3.52
CA LEU A 26 -4.21 1.50 3.45
C LEU A 26 -4.21 2.21 4.81
N GLU A 27 -3.07 2.16 5.50
CA GLU A 27 -2.92 2.76 6.82
C GLU A 27 -2.43 4.20 6.74
N ASP A 28 -1.50 4.47 5.82
CA ASP A 28 -0.90 5.79 5.70
C ASP A 28 -0.43 6.02 4.27
N LYS A 29 -0.32 7.29 3.90
CA LYS A 29 0.23 7.68 2.61
C LYS A 29 0.99 8.98 2.77
N GLY A 30 2.07 9.11 2.01
CA GLY A 30 2.90 10.30 2.05
C GLY A 30 3.43 10.65 0.69
N TYR A 31 3.87 11.88 0.55
CA TYR A 31 4.50 12.35 -0.66
C TYR A 31 5.80 13.09 -0.30
N GLN A 32 6.89 12.67 -0.93
CA GLN A 32 8.17 13.33 -0.77
C GLN A 32 8.42 14.23 -1.98
N ALA A 33 8.12 15.50 -1.82
CA ALA A 33 8.22 16.47 -2.92
C ALA A 33 9.64 16.56 -3.48
N TYR A 34 10.66 16.37 -2.64
CA TYR A 34 12.05 16.45 -3.05
C TYR A 34 12.41 15.39 -4.08
N TYR A 35 11.87 14.18 -3.93
CA TYR A 35 12.14 13.07 -4.83
C TYR A 35 10.97 12.79 -5.78
N GLY A 36 9.84 13.45 -5.60
CA GLY A 36 8.65 13.17 -6.40
C GLY A 36 8.04 11.80 -6.15
N GLU A 37 8.24 11.25 -4.96
CA GLU A 37 7.79 9.90 -4.63
C GLU A 37 6.56 9.89 -3.75
N HIS A 38 5.62 9.01 -4.11
CA HIS A 38 4.46 8.69 -3.28
C HIS A 38 4.73 7.39 -2.54
N ASN A 39 4.48 7.40 -1.23
CA ASN A 39 4.66 6.23 -0.39
C ASN A 39 3.34 5.82 0.22
N PHE A 40 3.04 4.52 0.18
CA PHE A 40 1.81 3.96 0.72
C PHE A 40 2.16 2.86 1.72
N VAL A 41 1.56 2.90 2.90
CA VAL A 41 1.74 1.88 3.93
C VAL A 41 0.45 1.08 4.03
N PHE A 42 0.57 -0.22 3.79
CA PHE A 42 -0.56 -1.15 3.85
C PHE A 42 -0.37 -2.13 5.00
N VAL A 43 -1.48 -2.57 5.57
CA VAL A 43 -1.50 -3.60 6.60
C VAL A 43 -2.36 -4.75 6.11
N ASN A 44 -1.83 -5.97 6.15
CA ASN A 44 -2.59 -7.14 5.74
C ASN A 44 -3.38 -7.75 6.91
N GLU A 45 -4.07 -8.87 6.66
CA GLU A 45 -4.89 -9.53 7.67
C GLU A 45 -4.06 -10.09 8.82
N GLU A 46 -2.78 -10.33 8.62
CA GLU A 46 -1.87 -10.79 9.66
C GLU A 46 -1.22 -9.65 10.43
N ASN A 47 -1.71 -8.43 10.21
CA ASN A 47 -1.21 -7.21 10.85
C ASN A 47 0.24 -6.90 10.50
N GLN A 48 0.68 -7.31 9.33
CA GLN A 48 2.01 -7.01 8.81
C GLN A 48 1.96 -5.75 7.97
N LYS A 49 2.88 -4.83 8.24
CA LYS A 49 2.97 -3.57 7.49
C LYS A 49 3.86 -3.75 6.27
N LYS A 50 3.36 -3.31 5.12
CA LYS A 50 4.10 -3.36 3.86
C LYS A 50 4.05 -2.00 3.20
N VAL A 51 5.20 -1.56 2.69
CA VAL A 51 5.33 -0.23 2.07
C VAL A 51 5.49 -0.38 0.57
N ALA A 52 4.72 0.40 -0.17
CA ALA A 52 4.85 0.50 -1.61
C ALA A 52 5.18 1.94 -1.98
N GLY A 53 6.16 2.13 -2.87
CA GLY A 53 6.55 3.45 -3.33
C GLY A 53 6.48 3.56 -4.85
N THR A 54 6.28 4.77 -5.34
CA THR A 54 6.29 5.03 -6.78
C THR A 54 7.12 6.25 -7.12
#